data_7a3f86d67eae13b7ce23cf85341c58d5
#
_entry.id   7a3f86d67eae13b7ce23cf85341c58d5
#
_cell.length_a   1.000
_cell.length_b   1.000
_cell.length_c   1.000
_cell.angle_alpha   90.00
_cell.angle_beta   90.00
_cell.angle_gamma   90.00
#
_symmetry.space_group_name_H-M   'P 1'
#
loop_
_entity.id
_entity.type
_entity.pdbx_description
1 polymer ?
#
loop_
_entity_poly.entity_id
_entity_poly.type
_entity_poly.pdbx_seq_one_letter_code
_entity_poly.pdbx_strand_id
1 'polypeptide(L)'
;MKTRKAYAAALLAAGLLSILGCAPAMADTDGFSEEYYRFQNPDEILSGDEAEQLNEQLDEISHNQNFDVTAALVDSLNGESVEAYADNLYDDCDFGYGDERDGVLLLVSLEDHDWYISTCGYGITVFTDAGIQYIGEQIRPQLADGDYLGAFENYIELCDDFIDQANSGEAYDTDHMPKKPLSAIWLGLSFAAGLGAALLAVGSMKSQLKSVGMQ
;
A
#
# COMPACT_ATOMS: atom_id res chain seq x y z
N MET A 1 9.50 -31.86 35.19
CA MET A 1 10.21 -32.33 34.00
C MET A 1 9.26 -33.04 33.03
N LYS A 2 8.05 -32.47 32.78
CA LYS A 2 6.99 -33.07 31.92
C LYS A 2 6.41 -32.11 30.86
N THR A 3 6.85 -30.84 30.80
CA THR A 3 6.28 -29.82 29.91
C THR A 3 7.10 -29.56 28.62
N ARG A 4 8.29 -30.16 28.48
CA ARG A 4 9.12 -29.93 27.28
C ARG A 4 8.86 -30.92 26.12
N LYS A 5 8.01 -31.96 26.32
CA LYS A 5 7.71 -32.95 25.27
C LYS A 5 6.42 -32.66 24.46
N ALA A 6 5.63 -31.70 24.87
CA ALA A 6 4.39 -31.35 24.16
C ALA A 6 4.64 -30.37 22.98
N TYR A 7 5.67 -29.51 23.05
CA TYR A 7 5.96 -28.55 21.98
C TYR A 7 6.72 -29.13 20.78
N ALA A 8 7.40 -30.29 20.96
CA ALA A 8 8.14 -30.93 19.87
C ALA A 8 7.24 -31.76 18.92
N ALA A 9 5.99 -32.05 19.31
CA ALA A 9 5.04 -32.78 18.47
C ALA A 9 4.17 -31.84 17.59
N ALA A 10 4.03 -30.56 17.98
CA ALA A 10 3.29 -29.57 17.20
C ALA A 10 4.11 -29.04 16.01
N LEU A 11 5.45 -28.99 16.13
CA LEU A 11 6.35 -28.52 15.06
C LEU A 11 6.58 -29.53 13.92
N LEU A 12 6.21 -30.79 14.09
CA LEU A 12 6.35 -31.81 13.04
C LEU A 12 5.08 -32.03 12.20
N ALA A 13 3.96 -31.42 12.58
CA ALA A 13 2.72 -31.40 11.78
C ALA A 13 2.62 -30.19 10.85
N ALA A 14 3.34 -29.11 11.13
CA ALA A 14 3.37 -27.91 10.30
C ALA A 14 4.30 -28.02 9.08
N GLY A 15 5.16 -29.03 9.02
CA GLY A 15 6.17 -29.18 7.96
C GLY A 15 5.72 -29.93 6.70
N LEU A 16 4.44 -30.23 6.52
CA LEU A 16 3.95 -31.00 5.37
C LEU A 16 2.72 -30.39 4.66
N LEU A 17 2.39 -29.13 4.99
CA LEU A 17 1.34 -28.38 4.30
C LEU A 17 1.90 -27.05 3.73
N SER A 18 3.10 -27.09 3.17
CA SER A 18 3.67 -26.00 2.38
C SER A 18 3.14 -26.05 0.94
N ILE A 19 1.84 -26.08 0.80
CA ILE A 19 1.15 -25.78 -0.46
C ILE A 19 0.20 -24.66 -0.11
N LEU A 20 0.57 -23.42 -0.50
CA LEU A 20 -0.29 -22.22 -0.50
C LEU A 20 -1.43 -22.29 0.54
N GLY A 21 -1.14 -22.03 1.77
CA GLY A 21 -2.14 -21.99 2.80
C GLY A 21 -1.88 -20.79 3.69
N CYS A 22 -2.80 -19.81 3.71
CA CYS A 22 -2.85 -18.82 4.77
C CYS A 22 -2.77 -19.52 6.12
N ALA A 23 -1.82 -19.13 6.97
CA ALA A 23 -1.75 -19.64 8.32
C ALA A 23 -2.84 -18.95 9.16
N PRO A 24 -3.84 -19.65 9.72
CA PRO A 24 -4.86 -19.00 10.54
C PRO A 24 -4.25 -18.55 11.88
N ALA A 25 -4.37 -17.29 12.20
CA ALA A 25 -4.24 -16.78 13.54
C ALA A 25 -5.62 -16.84 14.25
N MET A 26 -5.71 -16.81 15.56
CA MET A 26 -6.93 -17.15 16.30
C MET A 26 -7.95 -16.00 16.33
N ALA A 27 -9.18 -16.29 16.00
CA ALA A 27 -10.31 -15.40 15.70
C ALA A 27 -10.77 -14.45 16.81
N ASP A 28 -11.06 -13.21 16.40
CA ASP A 28 -12.11 -12.36 16.97
C ASP A 28 -12.90 -11.76 15.80
N THR A 29 -14.22 -11.98 15.76
CA THR A 29 -15.04 -11.71 14.57
C THR A 29 -15.60 -10.29 14.59
N ASP A 30 -14.91 -9.36 13.96
CA ASP A 30 -15.34 -7.96 13.77
C ASP A 30 -15.75 -7.60 12.33
N GLY A 31 -16.07 -8.61 11.53
CA GLY A 31 -16.48 -8.46 10.13
C GLY A 31 -15.54 -9.14 9.13
N PHE A 32 -14.37 -9.62 9.61
CA PHE A 32 -13.49 -10.49 8.83
C PHE A 32 -13.85 -11.95 9.07
N SER A 33 -13.65 -12.81 8.07
CA SER A 33 -14.04 -14.22 8.15
C SER A 33 -13.23 -15.02 9.16
N GLU A 34 -11.94 -14.75 9.25
CA GLU A 34 -10.99 -15.31 10.23
C GLU A 34 -9.86 -14.31 10.50
N GLU A 35 -9.13 -14.44 11.61
CA GLU A 35 -7.89 -13.72 11.82
C GLU A 35 -6.78 -14.39 10.99
N TYR A 36 -6.21 -13.67 10.02
CA TYR A 36 -5.16 -14.13 9.14
C TYR A 36 -4.10 -13.06 8.94
N TYR A 37 -2.92 -13.47 8.47
CA TYR A 37 -1.90 -12.52 8.07
C TYR A 37 -2.29 -11.87 6.74
N ARG A 38 -2.46 -10.54 6.74
CA ARG A 38 -2.79 -9.75 5.55
C ARG A 38 -1.61 -9.56 4.62
N PHE A 39 -0.39 -9.76 5.14
CA PHE A 39 0.80 -9.81 4.31
C PHE A 39 1.28 -11.26 4.14
N GLN A 40 1.23 -11.76 2.91
CA GLN A 40 1.71 -13.09 2.55
C GLN A 40 3.14 -13.02 2.01
N ASN A 41 4.08 -13.69 2.67
CA ASN A 41 5.50 -13.74 2.32
C ASN A 41 6.02 -15.20 2.44
N PRO A 42 5.43 -16.14 1.65
CA PRO A 42 5.70 -17.58 1.81
C PRO A 42 7.16 -17.96 1.55
N ASP A 43 7.86 -17.20 0.72
CA ASP A 43 9.24 -17.43 0.34
C ASP A 43 10.26 -16.68 1.23
N GLU A 44 9.77 -16.05 2.30
CA GLU A 44 10.59 -15.28 3.27
C GLU A 44 11.51 -14.25 2.59
N ILE A 45 11.03 -13.60 1.53
CA ILE A 45 11.77 -12.60 0.74
C ILE A 45 12.07 -11.37 1.59
N LEU A 46 11.06 -10.87 2.31
CA LEU A 46 11.26 -9.90 3.39
C LEU A 46 11.56 -10.65 4.69
N SER A 47 12.33 -10.02 5.56
CA SER A 47 12.60 -10.56 6.88
C SER A 47 11.30 -10.69 7.71
N GLY A 48 11.31 -11.55 8.74
CA GLY A 48 10.16 -11.72 9.62
C GLY A 48 9.74 -10.40 10.28
N ASP A 49 10.68 -9.55 10.69
CA ASP A 49 10.39 -8.25 11.32
C ASP A 49 9.72 -7.28 10.32
N GLU A 50 10.17 -7.26 9.05
CA GLU A 50 9.55 -6.44 7.98
C GLU A 50 8.16 -6.95 7.60
N ALA A 51 7.98 -8.27 7.51
CA ALA A 51 6.70 -8.87 7.23
C ALA A 51 5.68 -8.62 8.36
N GLU A 52 6.10 -8.70 9.63
CA GLU A 52 5.27 -8.37 10.79
C GLU A 52 4.88 -6.89 10.79
N GLN A 53 5.83 -5.99 10.50
CA GLN A 53 5.55 -4.55 10.36
C GLN A 53 4.48 -4.25 9.29
N LEU A 54 4.59 -4.87 8.11
CA LEU A 54 3.59 -4.71 7.05
C LEU A 54 2.24 -5.29 7.48
N ASN A 55 2.23 -6.46 8.13
CA ASN A 55 0.99 -7.05 8.60
C ASN A 55 0.30 -6.15 9.62
N GLU A 56 1.02 -5.55 10.59
CA GLU A 56 0.46 -4.61 11.55
C GLU A 56 -0.15 -3.37 10.85
N GLN A 57 0.50 -2.82 9.83
CA GLN A 57 -0.04 -1.68 9.07
C GLN A 57 -1.28 -2.05 8.26
N LEU A 58 -1.27 -3.23 7.62
CA LEU A 58 -2.43 -3.75 6.87
C LEU A 58 -3.61 -4.04 7.81
N ASP A 59 -3.35 -4.59 8.99
CA ASP A 59 -4.37 -4.80 10.01
C ASP A 59 -4.97 -3.48 10.48
N GLU A 60 -4.14 -2.48 10.76
CA GLU A 60 -4.60 -1.17 11.22
C GLU A 60 -5.51 -0.50 10.19
N ILE A 61 -5.10 -0.43 8.93
CA ILE A 61 -5.92 0.18 7.88
C ILE A 61 -7.21 -0.60 7.65
N SER A 62 -7.13 -1.94 7.60
CA SER A 62 -8.30 -2.78 7.34
C SER A 62 -9.38 -2.63 8.41
N HIS A 63 -8.99 -2.60 9.68
CA HIS A 63 -9.91 -2.38 10.78
C HIS A 63 -10.48 -0.95 10.80
N ASN A 64 -9.64 0.06 10.52
CA ASN A 64 -10.08 1.46 10.50
C ASN A 64 -11.10 1.73 9.39
N GLN A 65 -10.91 1.09 8.23
CA GLN A 65 -11.74 1.32 7.04
C GLN A 65 -12.94 0.36 6.94
N ASN A 66 -13.02 -0.71 7.76
CA ASN A 66 -13.95 -1.83 7.58
C ASN A 66 -13.88 -2.37 6.14
N PHE A 67 -12.67 -2.58 5.66
CA PHE A 67 -12.34 -2.96 4.31
C PHE A 67 -11.02 -3.73 4.32
N ASP A 68 -10.91 -4.85 3.63
CA ASP A 68 -9.72 -5.68 3.73
C ASP A 68 -8.64 -5.25 2.72
N VAL A 69 -7.54 -4.71 3.25
CA VAL A 69 -6.36 -4.34 2.45
C VAL A 69 -5.29 -5.39 2.69
N THR A 70 -4.94 -6.12 1.65
CA THR A 70 -4.00 -7.25 1.72
C THR A 70 -2.87 -7.12 0.71
N ALA A 71 -1.77 -7.82 0.95
CA ALA A 71 -0.63 -7.82 0.05
C ALA A 71 0.11 -9.16 0.07
N ALA A 72 0.78 -9.50 -1.04
CA ALA A 72 1.57 -10.70 -1.17
C ALA A 72 2.85 -10.45 -1.97
N LEU A 73 3.96 -11.03 -1.49
CA LEU A 73 5.25 -11.04 -2.17
C LEU A 73 5.68 -12.50 -2.35
N VAL A 74 5.75 -12.95 -3.59
CA VAL A 74 6.11 -14.33 -3.94
C VAL A 74 7.33 -14.37 -4.85
N ASP A 75 8.08 -15.47 -4.79
CA ASP A 75 9.24 -15.65 -5.67
C ASP A 75 8.78 -15.92 -7.11
N SER A 76 7.81 -16.81 -7.32
CA SER A 76 7.35 -17.21 -8.65
C SER A 76 5.84 -17.51 -8.69
N LEU A 77 5.23 -17.23 -9.84
CA LEU A 77 3.83 -17.59 -10.14
C LEU A 77 3.68 -19.06 -10.59
N ASN A 78 4.76 -19.84 -10.64
CA ASN A 78 4.77 -21.25 -11.04
C ASN A 78 4.10 -21.52 -12.40
N GLY A 79 4.11 -20.53 -13.29
CA GLY A 79 3.55 -20.63 -14.66
C GLY A 79 2.08 -20.23 -14.77
N GLU A 80 1.47 -19.76 -13.71
CA GLU A 80 0.15 -19.13 -13.74
C GLU A 80 0.25 -17.68 -14.24
N SER A 81 -0.85 -17.08 -14.68
CA SER A 81 -0.90 -15.64 -14.91
C SER A 81 -0.97 -14.91 -13.56
N VAL A 82 -0.40 -13.71 -13.48
CA VAL A 82 -0.41 -12.91 -12.25
C VAL A 82 -1.83 -12.63 -11.75
N GLU A 83 -2.78 -12.40 -12.67
CA GLU A 83 -4.21 -12.23 -12.40
C GLU A 83 -4.80 -13.49 -11.74
N ALA A 84 -4.65 -14.67 -12.40
CA ALA A 84 -5.19 -15.91 -11.87
C ALA A 84 -4.60 -16.27 -10.51
N TYR A 85 -3.31 -16.06 -10.32
CA TYR A 85 -2.65 -16.30 -9.04
C TYR A 85 -3.18 -15.37 -7.94
N ALA A 86 -3.34 -14.08 -8.23
CA ALA A 86 -3.88 -13.12 -7.26
C ALA A 86 -5.32 -13.44 -6.86
N ASP A 87 -6.18 -13.75 -7.85
CA ASP A 87 -7.57 -14.09 -7.59
C ASP A 87 -7.70 -15.40 -6.79
N ASN A 88 -6.92 -16.42 -7.15
CA ASN A 88 -6.88 -17.68 -6.40
C ASN A 88 -6.38 -17.45 -4.96
N LEU A 89 -5.33 -16.64 -4.78
CA LEU A 89 -4.80 -16.32 -3.46
C LEU A 89 -5.83 -15.59 -2.59
N TYR A 90 -6.57 -14.65 -3.19
CA TYR A 90 -7.64 -13.92 -2.50
C TYR A 90 -8.72 -14.88 -2.00
N ASP A 91 -9.12 -15.84 -2.84
CA ASP A 91 -10.14 -16.83 -2.51
C ASP A 91 -9.64 -17.89 -1.51
N ASP A 92 -8.43 -18.40 -1.69
CA ASP A 92 -7.84 -19.46 -0.85
C ASP A 92 -7.56 -18.96 0.57
N CYS A 93 -7.22 -17.67 0.73
CA CYS A 93 -7.01 -17.03 2.03
C CYS A 93 -8.31 -16.51 2.66
N ASP A 94 -9.45 -16.61 1.96
CA ASP A 94 -10.74 -16.08 2.39
C ASP A 94 -10.67 -14.59 2.76
N PHE A 95 -9.85 -13.82 2.02
CA PHE A 95 -9.71 -12.38 2.21
C PHE A 95 -11.03 -11.64 1.95
N GLY A 96 -11.20 -10.51 2.58
CA GLY A 96 -12.31 -9.60 2.40
C GLY A 96 -13.10 -9.33 3.67
N TYR A 97 -13.68 -8.15 3.76
CA TYR A 97 -14.51 -7.69 4.87
C TYR A 97 -15.99 -7.92 4.58
N GLY A 98 -16.70 -8.52 5.53
CA GLY A 98 -18.15 -8.72 5.48
C GLY A 98 -18.62 -9.74 4.44
N ASP A 99 -19.94 -9.84 4.27
CA ASP A 99 -20.58 -10.83 3.40
C ASP A 99 -20.24 -10.65 1.91
N GLU A 100 -19.95 -9.40 1.49
CA GLU A 100 -19.59 -9.05 0.10
C GLU A 100 -18.08 -9.22 -0.17
N ARG A 101 -17.31 -9.55 0.88
CA ARG A 101 -15.84 -9.69 0.83
C ARG A 101 -15.16 -8.45 0.27
N ASP A 102 -15.49 -7.28 0.82
CA ASP A 102 -14.94 -5.99 0.40
C ASP A 102 -13.43 -5.92 0.64
N GLY A 103 -12.66 -5.79 -0.43
CA GLY A 103 -11.22 -5.77 -0.25
C GLY A 103 -10.40 -5.59 -1.52
N VAL A 104 -9.09 -5.52 -1.32
CA VAL A 104 -8.07 -5.36 -2.36
C VAL A 104 -6.81 -6.14 -1.99
N LEU A 105 -6.20 -6.80 -2.97
CA LEU A 105 -4.92 -7.50 -2.83
C LEU A 105 -3.90 -6.97 -3.85
N LEU A 106 -2.73 -6.54 -3.38
CA LEU A 106 -1.56 -6.35 -4.24
C LEU A 106 -0.69 -7.61 -4.21
N LEU A 107 -0.56 -8.28 -5.35
CA LEU A 107 0.42 -9.35 -5.57
C LEU A 107 1.62 -8.82 -6.33
N VAL A 108 2.83 -9.18 -5.85
CA VAL A 108 4.11 -8.92 -6.53
C VAL A 108 4.86 -10.24 -6.67
N SER A 109 5.29 -10.59 -7.90
CA SER A 109 6.15 -11.74 -8.19
C SER A 109 7.53 -11.28 -8.63
N LEU A 110 8.58 -11.86 -8.00
CA LEU A 110 9.95 -11.47 -8.27
C LEU A 110 10.49 -12.08 -9.56
N GLU A 111 10.36 -13.39 -9.73
CA GLU A 111 10.92 -14.11 -10.88
C GLU A 111 10.24 -13.69 -12.19
N ASP A 112 8.92 -13.48 -12.12
CA ASP A 112 8.11 -13.08 -13.28
C ASP A 112 8.19 -11.56 -13.56
N HIS A 113 8.71 -10.76 -12.61
CA HIS A 113 8.79 -9.29 -12.69
C HIS A 113 7.44 -8.65 -12.98
N ASP A 114 6.40 -9.18 -12.34
CA ASP A 114 5.01 -8.80 -12.57
C ASP A 114 4.30 -8.48 -11.27
N TRP A 115 3.20 -7.73 -11.37
CA TRP A 115 2.35 -7.39 -10.24
C TRP A 115 0.90 -7.25 -10.70
N TYR A 116 -0.02 -7.49 -9.79
CA TYR A 116 -1.44 -7.36 -10.04
C TYR A 116 -2.18 -6.88 -8.81
N ILE A 117 -3.23 -6.07 -9.01
CA ILE A 117 -4.17 -5.68 -7.96
C ILE A 117 -5.50 -6.36 -8.25
N SER A 118 -5.87 -7.31 -7.38
CA SER A 118 -7.20 -7.95 -7.37
C SER A 118 -8.13 -7.19 -6.44
N THR A 119 -9.41 -7.03 -6.82
CA THR A 119 -10.42 -6.30 -6.06
C THR A 119 -11.69 -7.12 -5.93
N CYS A 120 -12.33 -7.10 -4.75
CA CYS A 120 -13.57 -7.81 -4.50
C CYS A 120 -14.60 -6.90 -3.81
N GLY A 121 -15.88 -7.22 -3.98
CA GLY A 121 -16.96 -6.49 -3.35
C GLY A 121 -16.96 -4.99 -3.69
N TYR A 122 -17.05 -4.14 -2.65
CA TYR A 122 -16.97 -2.69 -2.80
C TYR A 122 -15.61 -2.23 -3.36
N GLY A 123 -14.55 -3.05 -3.24
CA GLY A 123 -13.22 -2.77 -3.79
C GLY A 123 -13.24 -2.46 -5.30
N ILE A 124 -14.13 -3.09 -6.06
CA ILE A 124 -14.31 -2.83 -7.51
C ILE A 124 -14.74 -1.37 -7.77
N THR A 125 -15.46 -0.77 -6.83
CA THR A 125 -15.91 0.64 -6.93
C THR A 125 -14.83 1.60 -6.45
N VAL A 126 -14.11 1.24 -5.38
CA VAL A 126 -13.04 2.06 -4.78
C VAL A 126 -11.84 2.15 -5.73
N PHE A 127 -11.40 1.02 -6.26
CA PHE A 127 -10.21 0.89 -7.10
C PHE A 127 -10.60 0.73 -8.57
N THR A 128 -10.89 1.86 -9.23
CA THR A 128 -11.16 1.88 -10.68
C THR A 128 -9.92 1.48 -11.49
N ASP A 129 -10.08 1.11 -12.75
CA ASP A 129 -8.94 0.80 -13.64
C ASP A 129 -7.90 1.93 -13.67
N ALA A 130 -8.36 3.18 -13.68
CA ALA A 130 -7.48 4.35 -13.64
C ALA A 130 -6.75 4.45 -12.28
N GLY A 131 -7.45 4.14 -11.18
CA GLY A 131 -6.90 4.09 -9.84
C GLY A 131 -5.82 3.02 -9.70
N ILE A 132 -6.10 1.81 -10.16
CA ILE A 132 -5.13 0.69 -10.16
C ILE A 132 -3.87 1.06 -10.95
N GLN A 133 -4.06 1.64 -12.15
CA GLN A 133 -2.92 2.12 -12.94
C GLN A 133 -2.10 3.17 -12.19
N TYR A 134 -2.76 4.13 -11.54
CA TYR A 134 -2.10 5.17 -10.76
C TYR A 134 -1.28 4.58 -9.61
N ILE A 135 -1.85 3.66 -8.80
CA ILE A 135 -1.15 2.98 -7.72
C ILE A 135 0.08 2.27 -8.27
N GLY A 136 -0.06 1.50 -9.36
CA GLY A 136 1.07 0.82 -10.01
C GLY A 136 2.18 1.78 -10.45
N GLU A 137 1.83 2.96 -10.98
CA GLU A 137 2.83 3.98 -11.36
C GLU A 137 3.59 4.55 -10.16
N GLN A 138 2.93 4.63 -8.98
CA GLN A 138 3.58 5.15 -7.77
C GLN A 138 4.53 4.11 -7.15
N ILE A 139 4.15 2.82 -7.10
CA ILE A 139 4.97 1.76 -6.47
C ILE A 139 6.10 1.23 -7.38
N ARG A 140 5.91 1.32 -8.71
CA ARG A 140 6.87 0.76 -9.69
C ARG A 140 8.33 1.19 -9.50
N PRO A 141 8.66 2.45 -9.18
CA PRO A 141 10.06 2.83 -8.95
C PRO A 141 10.71 2.07 -7.80
N GLN A 142 9.99 1.89 -6.69
CA GLN A 142 10.45 1.14 -5.51
C GLN A 142 10.61 -0.34 -5.85
N LEU A 143 9.65 -0.94 -6.55
CA LEU A 143 9.76 -2.34 -7.03
C LEU A 143 10.98 -2.52 -7.95
N ALA A 144 11.25 -1.57 -8.85
CA ALA A 144 12.39 -1.62 -9.77
C ALA A 144 13.74 -1.47 -9.05
N ASP A 145 13.78 -0.74 -7.94
CA ASP A 145 14.97 -0.55 -7.10
C ASP A 145 15.17 -1.69 -6.08
N GLY A 146 14.21 -2.64 -5.98
CA GLY A 146 14.20 -3.74 -5.01
C GLY A 146 13.80 -3.31 -3.60
N ASP A 147 13.24 -2.12 -3.44
CA ASP A 147 12.68 -1.59 -2.20
C ASP A 147 11.23 -2.09 -2.02
N TYR A 148 11.11 -3.39 -1.76
CA TYR A 148 9.78 -4.03 -1.63
C TYR A 148 9.02 -3.53 -0.40
N LEU A 149 9.71 -3.36 0.74
CA LEU A 149 9.09 -2.82 1.95
C LEU A 149 8.49 -1.43 1.67
N GLY A 150 9.29 -0.51 1.12
CA GLY A 150 8.80 0.82 0.76
C GLY A 150 7.69 0.81 -0.28
N ALA A 151 7.70 -0.14 -1.23
CA ALA A 151 6.62 -0.29 -2.21
C ALA A 151 5.29 -0.68 -1.55
N PHE A 152 5.30 -1.62 -0.60
CA PHE A 152 4.09 -2.02 0.13
C PHE A 152 3.62 -0.93 1.10
N GLU A 153 4.52 -0.24 1.79
CA GLU A 153 4.16 0.92 2.63
C GLU A 153 3.45 2.01 1.80
N ASN A 154 4.00 2.34 0.62
CA ASN A 154 3.38 3.29 -0.31
C ASN A 154 2.01 2.80 -0.82
N TYR A 155 1.88 1.50 -1.11
CA TYR A 155 0.60 0.89 -1.47
C TYR A 155 -0.45 1.06 -0.36
N ILE A 156 -0.08 0.82 0.90
CA ILE A 156 -0.97 0.95 2.06
C ILE A 156 -1.46 2.41 2.20
N GLU A 157 -0.56 3.40 2.11
CA GLU A 157 -0.93 4.83 2.15
C GLU A 157 -1.90 5.20 1.01
N LEU A 158 -1.66 4.68 -0.20
CA LEU A 158 -2.53 4.94 -1.34
C LEU A 158 -3.90 4.28 -1.17
N CYS A 159 -3.96 3.06 -0.61
CA CYS A 159 -5.22 2.41 -0.33
C CYS A 159 -6.07 3.21 0.65
N ASP A 160 -5.47 3.75 1.73
CA ASP A 160 -6.17 4.59 2.70
C ASP A 160 -6.80 5.82 2.04
N ASP A 161 -6.01 6.55 1.24
CA ASP A 161 -6.49 7.73 0.50
C ASP A 161 -7.62 7.39 -0.50
N PHE A 162 -7.52 6.25 -1.20
CA PHE A 162 -8.53 5.81 -2.15
C PHE A 162 -9.84 5.41 -1.48
N ILE A 163 -9.77 4.70 -0.35
CA ILE A 163 -10.95 4.29 0.42
C ILE A 163 -11.63 5.53 1.03
N ASP A 164 -10.86 6.43 1.63
CA ASP A 164 -11.37 7.68 2.19
C ASP A 164 -12.07 8.55 1.12
N GLN A 165 -11.47 8.65 -0.06
CA GLN A 165 -12.03 9.39 -1.18
C GLN A 165 -13.36 8.76 -1.65
N ALA A 166 -13.41 7.44 -1.82
CA ALA A 166 -14.61 6.72 -2.21
C ALA A 166 -15.72 6.87 -1.15
N ASN A 167 -15.38 6.79 0.14
CA ASN A 167 -16.30 7.00 1.25
C ASN A 167 -16.81 8.45 1.32
N SER A 168 -16.08 9.42 0.78
CA SER A 168 -16.54 10.82 0.65
C SER A 168 -17.60 11.01 -0.44
N GLY A 169 -17.85 9.99 -1.28
CA GLY A 169 -18.93 9.91 -2.26
C GLY A 169 -18.51 9.88 -3.72
N GLU A 170 -17.22 9.95 -4.05
CA GLU A 170 -16.70 9.88 -5.42
C GLU A 170 -15.31 9.24 -5.44
N ALA A 171 -15.22 7.99 -5.93
CA ALA A 171 -13.95 7.29 -6.06
C ALA A 171 -13.01 8.01 -7.06
N TYR A 172 -11.70 7.82 -6.87
CA TYR A 172 -10.73 8.30 -7.85
C TYR A 172 -10.93 7.60 -9.22
N ASP A 173 -11.01 8.40 -10.26
CA ASP A 173 -11.13 7.95 -11.65
C ASP A 173 -10.41 8.95 -12.58
N THR A 174 -10.43 8.70 -13.88
CA THR A 174 -9.71 9.42 -14.95
C THR A 174 -9.73 10.95 -14.80
N ASP A 175 -10.86 11.51 -14.36
CA ASP A 175 -11.07 12.95 -14.20
C ASP A 175 -10.74 13.46 -12.78
N HIS A 176 -10.53 12.54 -11.81
CA HIS A 176 -10.36 12.85 -10.37
C HIS A 176 -9.24 12.05 -9.73
N MET A 177 -8.04 12.10 -10.27
CA MET A 177 -6.87 11.43 -9.67
C MET A 177 -6.23 12.26 -8.55
N PRO A 178 -5.56 11.63 -7.57
CA PRO A 178 -4.80 12.32 -6.54
C PRO A 178 -3.83 13.31 -7.16
N LYS A 179 -3.83 14.55 -6.67
CA LYS A 179 -2.88 15.55 -7.15
C LYS A 179 -1.50 15.22 -6.61
N LYS A 180 -0.56 14.96 -7.51
CA LYS A 180 0.83 14.72 -7.10
C LYS A 180 1.30 15.86 -6.18
N PRO A 181 1.86 15.57 -5.01
CA PRO A 181 2.39 16.61 -4.14
C PRO A 181 3.44 17.41 -4.89
N LEU A 182 3.38 18.73 -4.76
CA LEU A 182 4.36 19.63 -5.38
C LEU A 182 5.75 19.24 -4.87
N SER A 183 6.64 18.83 -5.77
CA SER A 183 7.99 18.45 -5.38
C SER A 183 8.64 19.59 -4.55
N ALA A 184 9.47 19.25 -3.58
CA ALA A 184 10.18 20.21 -2.73
C ALA A 184 10.97 21.24 -3.55
N ILE A 185 11.35 20.90 -4.79
CA ILE A 185 12.01 21.80 -5.76
C ILE A 185 11.09 22.96 -6.14
N TRP A 186 9.80 22.70 -6.38
CA TRP A 186 8.83 23.77 -6.71
C TRP A 186 8.53 24.67 -5.52
N LEU A 187 8.50 24.11 -4.30
CA LEU A 187 8.39 24.91 -3.07
C LEU A 187 9.62 25.79 -2.89
N GLY A 188 10.83 25.27 -3.10
CA GLY A 188 12.06 26.05 -3.06
C GLY A 188 12.10 27.14 -4.13
N LEU A 189 11.67 26.84 -5.37
CA LEU A 189 11.64 27.79 -6.48
C LEU A 189 10.63 28.92 -6.24
N SER A 190 9.44 28.62 -5.72
CA SER A 190 8.43 29.61 -5.38
C SER A 190 8.88 30.55 -4.25
N PHE A 191 9.59 30.00 -3.24
CA PHE A 191 10.16 30.80 -2.16
C PHE A 191 11.28 31.72 -2.65
N ALA A 192 12.18 31.22 -3.52
CA ALA A 192 13.24 32.00 -4.13
C ALA A 192 12.69 33.14 -5.03
N ALA A 193 11.66 32.86 -5.82
CA ALA A 193 10.99 33.86 -6.66
C ALA A 193 10.30 34.93 -5.82
N GLY A 194 9.62 34.55 -4.72
CA GLY A 194 8.99 35.48 -3.79
C GLY A 194 10.00 36.38 -3.08
N LEU A 195 11.12 35.84 -2.62
CA LEU A 195 12.23 36.61 -2.03
C LEU A 195 12.85 37.58 -3.04
N GLY A 196 13.07 37.16 -4.28
CA GLY A 196 13.60 37.99 -5.35
C GLY A 196 12.69 39.18 -5.64
N ALA A 197 11.39 38.98 -5.78
CA ALA A 197 10.41 40.01 -5.98
C ALA A 197 10.36 41.01 -4.81
N ALA A 198 10.39 40.53 -3.58
CA ALA A 198 10.43 41.34 -2.37
C ALA A 198 11.67 42.25 -2.31
N LEU A 199 12.86 41.68 -2.62
CA LEU A 199 14.10 42.45 -2.65
C LEU A 199 14.12 43.52 -3.72
N LEU A 200 13.57 43.26 -4.90
CA LEU A 200 13.43 44.23 -5.97
C LEU A 200 12.45 45.36 -5.57
N ALA A 201 11.33 45.07 -4.93
CA ALA A 201 10.38 46.07 -4.44
C ALA A 201 11.01 46.97 -3.36
N VAL A 202 11.73 46.37 -2.39
CA VAL A 202 12.42 47.16 -1.34
C VAL A 202 13.56 47.99 -1.93
N GLY A 203 14.32 47.43 -2.90
CA GLY A 203 15.38 48.17 -3.61
C GLY A 203 14.85 49.36 -4.37
N SER A 204 13.72 49.19 -5.05
CA SER A 204 13.02 50.29 -5.77
C SER A 204 12.54 51.39 -4.82
N MET A 205 11.90 51.05 -3.70
CA MET A 205 11.50 52.02 -2.68
C MET A 205 12.68 52.78 -2.07
N LYS A 206 13.81 52.08 -1.81
CA LYS A 206 15.02 52.71 -1.26
C LYS A 206 15.70 53.67 -2.23
N SER A 207 15.60 53.45 -3.55
CA SER A 207 16.10 54.35 -4.58
C SER A 207 15.26 55.62 -4.68
N GLN A 208 13.95 55.54 -4.53
CA GLN A 208 13.05 56.68 -4.53
C GLN A 208 13.27 57.60 -3.31
N LEU A 209 13.51 57.00 -2.14
CA LEU A 209 13.80 57.78 -0.92
C LEU A 209 15.14 58.55 -0.99
N LYS A 210 16.15 58.03 -1.72
CA LYS A 210 17.41 58.74 -1.95
C LYS A 210 17.27 59.96 -2.85
N SER A 211 16.34 59.96 -3.81
CA SER A 211 16.13 61.09 -4.72
C SER A 211 15.40 62.26 -4.06
N VAL A 212 14.64 62.03 -3.00
CA VAL A 212 13.93 63.09 -2.26
C VAL A 212 14.83 63.77 -1.20
N GLY A 213 15.92 63.15 -0.80
CA GLY A 213 16.85 63.71 0.20
C GLY A 213 17.95 64.62 -0.36
N MET A 214 17.93 64.94 -1.66
CA MET A 214 18.89 65.81 -2.33
C MET A 214 18.27 67.06 -2.97
N GLN A 215 17.16 67.60 -2.42
CA GLN A 215 16.65 68.93 -2.73
C GLN A 215 16.75 69.83 -1.52
#